data_53b868b0ab51805fa9357ede641fc490
#
_entry.id   53b868b0ab51805fa9357ede641fc490
#
_cell.length_a   1.000
_cell.length_b   1.000
_cell.length_c   1.000
_cell.angle_alpha   90.00
_cell.angle_beta   90.00
_cell.angle_gamma   90.00
#
_symmetry.space_group_name_H-M   'P 1'
#
loop_
_entity.id
_entity.type
_entity.pdbx_description
1 polymer ?
#
loop_
_entity_poly.entity_id
_entity_poly.type
_entity_poly.pdbx_seq_one_letter_code
_entity_poly.pdbx_strand_id
1 'polypeptide(L)'
;MAKCSICGKRGIFLKIDIYGRCSACANKANRTLTAEELVERVNPGFKKTKSDLEHQDKLLASVWEAREQYKVDNNIDKLIAAYEYAMIEAKPPLKNAQSHTMYLAELYIKNNQNDKAWGYLNSLLLPHKDLTHKIRFLQCKILKKEKRFVDAMIMLMMGHLFKAQINATFAKDAFIKEATPIANKLGLNNDNVEYLAYLIENQVKHRNYDDQILRTSYKKALSDFGVQ
;
A
#
# COMPACT_ATOMS: atom_id res chain seq x y z
N MET A 1 -22.48 48.14 22.12
CA MET A 1 -23.01 47.28 23.20
C MET A 1 -22.89 45.81 22.79
N ALA A 2 -22.20 45.00 23.59
CA ALA A 2 -22.12 43.58 23.34
C ALA A 2 -23.45 42.88 23.61
N LYS A 3 -23.83 41.88 22.79
CA LYS A 3 -25.06 41.10 22.88
C LYS A 3 -24.74 39.63 22.94
N CYS A 4 -25.22 38.92 23.95
CA CYS A 4 -25.07 37.47 24.03
C CYS A 4 -25.91 36.76 22.95
N SER A 5 -25.30 35.89 22.17
CA SER A 5 -25.98 35.13 21.10
C SER A 5 -27.00 34.11 21.63
N ILE A 6 -26.83 33.65 22.89
CA ILE A 6 -27.67 32.60 23.49
C ILE A 6 -28.88 33.20 24.24
N CYS A 7 -28.65 34.13 25.16
CA CYS A 7 -29.74 34.67 26.02
C CYS A 7 -30.21 36.06 25.64
N GLY A 8 -29.62 36.67 24.60
CA GLY A 8 -29.98 38.00 24.13
C GLY A 8 -29.57 39.17 25.03
N LYS A 9 -29.02 38.94 26.23
CA LYS A 9 -28.53 39.99 27.14
C LYS A 9 -27.63 40.98 26.43
N ARG A 10 -27.84 42.29 26.66
CA ARG A 10 -27.01 43.37 26.14
C ARG A 10 -26.40 44.17 27.28
N GLY A 11 -25.20 44.66 27.11
CA GLY A 11 -24.55 45.51 28.10
C GLY A 11 -23.20 46.06 27.64
N ILE A 12 -22.83 47.23 28.16
CA ILE A 12 -21.56 47.87 27.82
C ILE A 12 -20.39 47.10 28.44
N PHE A 13 -20.59 46.49 29.62
CA PHE A 13 -19.57 45.68 30.32
C PHE A 13 -19.81 44.16 30.18
N LEU A 14 -20.67 43.73 29.24
CA LEU A 14 -20.95 42.32 29.02
C LEU A 14 -19.71 41.69 28.32
N LYS A 15 -18.97 40.91 29.09
CA LYS A 15 -17.90 40.07 28.50
C LYS A 15 -18.49 38.93 27.71
N ILE A 16 -18.13 38.83 26.45
CA ILE A 16 -18.58 37.80 25.53
C ILE A 16 -17.35 36.97 25.14
N ASP A 17 -17.51 35.64 25.13
CA ASP A 17 -16.45 34.73 24.65
C ASP A 17 -16.37 34.74 23.11
N ILE A 18 -15.39 34.01 22.56
CA ILE A 18 -15.20 33.87 21.12
C ILE A 18 -16.40 33.28 20.37
N TYR A 19 -17.36 32.68 21.09
CA TYR A 19 -18.60 32.13 20.54
C TYR A 19 -19.79 33.08 20.72
N GLY A 20 -19.56 34.30 21.10
CA GLY A 20 -20.64 35.30 21.32
C GLY A 20 -21.50 35.07 22.57
N ARG A 21 -21.03 34.33 23.59
CA ARG A 21 -21.79 33.96 24.78
C ARG A 21 -21.36 34.78 25.99
N CYS A 22 -22.30 35.23 26.83
CA CYS A 22 -21.93 35.79 28.14
C CYS A 22 -21.42 34.70 29.09
N SER A 23 -20.67 35.09 30.12
CA SER A 23 -20.10 34.18 31.11
C SER A 23 -21.11 33.22 31.74
N ALA A 24 -22.31 33.65 32.02
CA ALA A 24 -23.36 32.79 32.55
C ALA A 24 -23.83 31.70 31.56
N CYS A 25 -23.97 32.06 30.26
CA CYS A 25 -24.32 31.09 29.22
C CYS A 25 -23.16 30.16 28.91
N ALA A 26 -21.90 30.63 28.89
CA ALA A 26 -20.72 29.83 28.74
C ALA A 26 -20.59 28.82 29.88
N ASN A 27 -20.72 29.25 31.13
CA ASN A 27 -20.67 28.37 32.31
C ASN A 27 -21.77 27.30 32.30
N LYS A 28 -23.02 27.66 31.94
CA LYS A 28 -24.10 26.70 31.83
C LYS A 28 -23.85 25.67 30.75
N ALA A 29 -23.36 26.11 29.58
CA ALA A 29 -23.03 25.21 28.50
C ALA A 29 -21.84 24.27 28.88
N ASN A 30 -20.84 24.80 29.56
CA ASN A 30 -19.67 23.98 29.96
C ASN A 30 -20.02 22.99 31.11
N ARG A 31 -20.97 23.32 31.99
CA ARG A 31 -21.41 22.40 33.06
C ARG A 31 -22.24 21.22 32.56
N THR A 32 -22.87 21.35 31.41
CA THR A 32 -23.73 20.30 30.81
C THR A 32 -23.05 19.46 29.77
N LEU A 33 -21.81 19.86 29.31
CA LEU A 33 -21.07 19.14 28.30
C LEU A 33 -20.06 18.21 28.95
N THR A 34 -19.99 16.98 28.45
CA THR A 34 -18.88 16.05 28.74
C THR A 34 -17.57 16.58 28.15
N ALA A 35 -16.45 16.07 28.63
CA ALA A 35 -15.14 16.43 28.06
C ALA A 35 -15.09 16.15 26.54
N GLU A 36 -15.70 15.05 26.10
CA GLU A 36 -15.80 14.67 24.68
C GLU A 36 -16.63 15.65 23.85
N GLU A 37 -17.76 16.17 24.42
CA GLU A 37 -18.58 17.18 23.74
C GLU A 37 -17.89 18.54 23.65
N LEU A 38 -17.01 18.87 24.62
CA LEU A 38 -16.19 20.06 24.56
C LEU A 38 -15.13 19.96 23.46
N VAL A 39 -14.48 18.81 23.37
CA VAL A 39 -13.49 18.54 22.32
C VAL A 39 -14.14 18.56 20.94
N GLU A 40 -15.35 17.98 20.78
CA GLU A 40 -16.09 18.01 19.51
C GLU A 40 -16.47 19.42 19.07
N ARG A 41 -16.72 20.33 20.03
CA ARG A 41 -16.97 21.75 19.71
C ARG A 41 -15.74 22.48 19.19
N VAL A 42 -14.56 22.14 19.75
CA VAL A 42 -13.29 22.75 19.34
C VAL A 42 -12.77 22.12 18.05
N ASN A 43 -13.03 20.85 17.89
CA ASN A 43 -12.64 20.06 16.73
C ASN A 43 -13.84 19.26 16.20
N PRO A 44 -14.68 19.88 15.35
CA PRO A 44 -15.83 19.20 14.77
C PRO A 44 -15.41 17.94 14.01
N GLY A 45 -16.06 16.81 14.31
CA GLY A 45 -15.73 15.51 13.74
C GLY A 45 -14.85 14.62 14.63
N PHE A 46 -14.45 15.10 15.82
CA PHE A 46 -13.63 14.32 16.76
C PHE A 46 -14.31 13.00 17.16
N LYS A 47 -15.60 13.02 17.49
CA LYS A 47 -16.35 11.80 17.85
C LYS A 47 -16.38 10.80 16.70
N LYS A 48 -16.59 11.28 15.47
CA LYS A 48 -16.58 10.44 14.28
C LYS A 48 -15.21 9.82 14.08
N THR A 49 -14.14 10.63 14.14
CA THR A 49 -12.76 10.15 14.00
C THR A 49 -12.39 9.12 15.06
N LYS A 50 -12.82 9.35 16.33
CA LYS A 50 -12.60 8.39 17.42
C LYS A 50 -13.30 7.07 17.16
N SER A 51 -14.60 7.11 16.76
CA SER A 51 -15.38 5.93 16.42
C SER A 51 -14.81 5.17 15.24
N ASP A 52 -14.35 5.89 14.21
CA ASP A 52 -13.70 5.30 13.02
C ASP A 52 -12.39 4.58 13.38
N LEU A 53 -11.59 5.16 14.28
CA LEU A 53 -10.36 4.55 14.78
C LEU A 53 -10.66 3.29 15.62
N GLU A 54 -11.60 3.35 16.55
CA GLU A 54 -12.00 2.19 17.36
C GLU A 54 -12.54 1.05 16.49
N HIS A 55 -13.27 1.38 15.41
CA HIS A 55 -13.73 0.40 14.44
C HIS A 55 -12.56 -0.24 13.68
N GLN A 56 -11.62 0.57 13.19
CA GLN A 56 -10.41 0.06 12.52
C GLN A 56 -9.57 -0.83 13.45
N ASP A 57 -9.40 -0.46 14.71
CA ASP A 57 -8.66 -1.27 15.69
C ASP A 57 -9.30 -2.63 15.89
N LYS A 58 -10.64 -2.73 15.94
CA LYS A 58 -11.37 -4.00 16.01
C LYS A 58 -11.17 -4.85 14.75
N LEU A 59 -11.21 -4.24 13.56
CA LEU A 59 -10.95 -4.94 12.30
C LEU A 59 -9.51 -5.48 12.26
N LEU A 60 -8.54 -4.67 12.66
CA LEU A 60 -7.14 -5.09 12.73
C LEU A 60 -6.91 -6.18 13.78
N ALA A 61 -7.61 -6.14 14.92
CA ALA A 61 -7.55 -7.19 15.92
C ALA A 61 -8.06 -8.53 15.36
N SER A 62 -9.17 -8.54 14.61
CA SER A 62 -9.68 -9.76 13.97
C SER A 62 -8.69 -10.33 12.93
N VAL A 63 -8.02 -9.47 12.15
CA VAL A 63 -6.96 -9.89 11.24
C VAL A 63 -5.77 -10.48 12.00
N TRP A 64 -5.40 -9.87 13.13
CA TRP A 64 -4.32 -10.39 13.97
C TRP A 64 -4.63 -11.77 14.53
N GLU A 65 -5.84 -11.94 15.07
CA GLU A 65 -6.32 -13.24 15.55
C GLU A 65 -6.28 -14.30 14.46
N ALA A 66 -6.75 -13.97 13.24
CA ALA A 66 -6.70 -14.86 12.09
C ALA A 66 -5.24 -15.23 11.70
N ARG A 67 -4.28 -14.31 11.85
CA ARG A 67 -2.85 -14.58 11.63
C ARG A 67 -2.27 -15.54 12.66
N GLU A 68 -2.61 -15.36 13.93
CA GLU A 68 -2.15 -16.29 15.00
C GLU A 68 -2.78 -17.68 14.80
N GLN A 69 -4.07 -17.74 14.46
CA GLN A 69 -4.74 -18.99 14.16
C GLN A 69 -4.11 -19.71 12.95
N TYR A 70 -3.75 -18.95 11.91
CA TYR A 70 -3.08 -19.49 10.72
C TYR A 70 -1.74 -20.18 11.06
N LYS A 71 -1.01 -19.71 12.08
CA LYS A 71 0.24 -20.36 12.52
C LYS A 71 -0.02 -21.75 13.12
N VAL A 72 -1.24 -21.98 13.63
CA VAL A 72 -1.64 -23.23 14.28
C VAL A 72 -2.26 -24.20 13.27
N ASP A 73 -3.27 -23.74 12.51
CA ASP A 73 -4.08 -24.62 11.65
C ASP A 73 -3.66 -24.58 10.16
N ASN A 74 -2.76 -23.67 9.79
CA ASN A 74 -2.30 -23.42 8.42
C ASN A 74 -3.46 -23.19 7.42
N ASN A 75 -4.62 -22.70 7.90
CA ASN A 75 -5.79 -22.45 7.08
C ASN A 75 -5.70 -21.04 6.43
N ILE A 76 -5.13 -20.99 5.21
CA ILE A 76 -4.91 -19.75 4.48
C ILE A 76 -6.22 -19.07 4.07
N ASP A 77 -7.30 -19.83 3.79
CA ASP A 77 -8.57 -19.28 3.35
C ASP A 77 -9.23 -18.42 4.43
N LYS A 78 -9.17 -18.87 5.69
CA LYS A 78 -9.65 -18.08 6.83
C LYS A 78 -8.88 -16.77 6.98
N LEU A 79 -7.56 -16.81 6.78
CA LEU A 79 -6.72 -15.62 6.85
C LEU A 79 -7.03 -14.64 5.72
N ILE A 80 -7.20 -15.14 4.50
CA ILE A 80 -7.63 -14.33 3.34
C ILE A 80 -8.97 -13.67 3.64
N ALA A 81 -9.97 -14.45 4.09
CA ALA A 81 -11.31 -13.93 4.40
C ALA A 81 -11.29 -12.82 5.45
N ALA A 82 -10.46 -12.96 6.50
CA ALA A 82 -10.31 -11.92 7.52
C ALA A 82 -9.73 -10.62 6.96
N TYR A 83 -8.72 -10.71 6.07
CA TYR A 83 -8.15 -9.54 5.40
C TYR A 83 -9.14 -8.89 4.44
N GLU A 84 -9.84 -9.67 3.60
CA GLU A 84 -10.88 -9.16 2.69
C GLU A 84 -11.96 -8.42 3.47
N TYR A 85 -12.49 -9.03 4.52
CA TYR A 85 -13.49 -8.44 5.39
C TYR A 85 -13.01 -7.11 5.98
N ALA A 86 -11.82 -7.08 6.57
CA ALA A 86 -11.28 -5.87 7.17
C ALA A 86 -11.07 -4.75 6.15
N MET A 87 -10.64 -5.07 4.93
CA MET A 87 -10.43 -4.08 3.88
C MET A 87 -11.73 -3.52 3.29
N ILE A 88 -12.80 -4.33 3.23
CA ILE A 88 -14.12 -3.92 2.74
C ILE A 88 -14.85 -3.05 3.77
N GLU A 89 -14.81 -3.48 5.05
CA GLU A 89 -15.55 -2.83 6.13
C GLU A 89 -14.87 -1.55 6.65
N ALA A 90 -13.58 -1.38 6.42
CA ALA A 90 -12.86 -0.20 6.89
C ALA A 90 -13.29 1.08 6.15
N LYS A 91 -13.98 1.96 6.87
CA LYS A 91 -14.40 3.29 6.40
C LYS A 91 -14.03 4.32 7.46
N PRO A 92 -13.03 5.18 7.25
CA PRO A 92 -12.15 5.28 6.06
C PRO A 92 -11.22 4.06 5.89
N PRO A 93 -10.48 3.97 4.77
CA PRO A 93 -9.57 2.86 4.52
C PRO A 93 -8.58 2.63 5.67
N LEU A 94 -8.21 1.37 5.91
CA LEU A 94 -7.26 1.00 6.96
C LEU A 94 -5.97 1.83 6.87
N LYS A 95 -5.40 2.17 8.02
CA LYS A 95 -4.06 2.74 8.09
C LYS A 95 -3.08 1.77 7.41
N ASN A 96 -2.23 2.30 6.53
CA ASN A 96 -1.33 1.49 5.70
C ASN A 96 -2.05 0.48 4.78
N ALA A 97 -3.21 0.84 4.22
CA ALA A 97 -4.01 -0.01 3.35
C ALA A 97 -3.17 -0.68 2.23
N GLN A 98 -2.17 0.04 1.66
CA GLN A 98 -1.26 -0.51 0.66
C GLN A 98 -0.46 -1.72 1.17
N SER A 99 -0.01 -1.70 2.42
CA SER A 99 0.72 -2.82 3.01
C SER A 99 -0.19 -4.04 3.22
N HIS A 100 -1.43 -3.80 3.63
CA HIS A 100 -2.44 -4.86 3.75
C HIS A 100 -2.81 -5.44 2.40
N THR A 101 -2.98 -4.61 1.37
CA THR A 101 -3.24 -5.04 -0.01
C THR A 101 -2.10 -5.88 -0.56
N MET A 102 -0.85 -5.48 -0.33
CA MET A 102 0.32 -6.28 -0.75
C MET A 102 0.37 -7.64 -0.04
N TYR A 103 0.13 -7.64 1.27
CA TYR A 103 0.13 -8.90 2.03
C TYR A 103 -1.01 -9.82 1.58
N LEU A 104 -2.19 -9.28 1.31
CA LEU A 104 -3.31 -10.06 0.77
C LEU A 104 -2.96 -10.65 -0.62
N ALA A 105 -2.28 -9.88 -1.47
CA ALA A 105 -1.80 -10.41 -2.75
C ALA A 105 -0.78 -11.56 -2.55
N GLU A 106 0.12 -11.47 -1.56
CA GLU A 106 1.02 -12.57 -1.21
C GLU A 106 0.27 -13.83 -0.74
N LEU A 107 -0.78 -13.66 0.06
CA LEU A 107 -1.64 -14.78 0.49
C LEU A 107 -2.34 -15.44 -0.70
N TYR A 108 -2.88 -14.65 -1.64
CA TYR A 108 -3.47 -15.19 -2.87
C TYR A 108 -2.46 -15.95 -3.72
N ILE A 109 -1.23 -15.43 -3.87
CA ILE A 109 -0.15 -16.15 -4.57
C ILE A 109 0.13 -17.49 -3.87
N LYS A 110 0.17 -17.48 -2.55
CA LYS A 110 0.41 -18.69 -1.75
C LYS A 110 -0.72 -19.71 -1.90
N ASN A 111 -1.96 -19.23 -2.02
CA ASN A 111 -3.17 -20.02 -2.21
C ASN A 111 -3.47 -20.34 -3.70
N ASN A 112 -2.53 -20.11 -4.61
CA ASN A 112 -2.66 -20.32 -6.06
C ASN A 112 -3.82 -19.55 -6.74
N GLN A 113 -4.30 -18.46 -6.12
CA GLN A 113 -5.31 -17.55 -6.67
C GLN A 113 -4.62 -16.37 -7.40
N ASN A 114 -3.84 -16.69 -8.45
CA ASN A 114 -2.96 -15.76 -9.11
C ASN A 114 -3.69 -14.56 -9.75
N ASP A 115 -4.88 -14.77 -10.33
CA ASP A 115 -5.66 -13.70 -10.97
C ASP A 115 -6.09 -12.64 -9.96
N LYS A 116 -6.55 -13.06 -8.77
CA LYS A 116 -6.90 -12.12 -7.70
C LYS A 116 -5.67 -11.35 -7.23
N ALA A 117 -4.55 -12.06 -7.00
CA ALA A 117 -3.29 -11.42 -6.64
C ALA A 117 -2.87 -10.37 -7.67
N TRP A 118 -2.97 -10.70 -8.96
CA TRP A 118 -2.62 -9.80 -10.05
C TRP A 118 -3.48 -8.53 -10.06
N GLY A 119 -4.79 -8.67 -9.85
CA GLY A 119 -5.72 -7.55 -9.72
C GLY A 119 -5.35 -6.59 -8.59
N TYR A 120 -5.09 -7.12 -7.39
CA TYR A 120 -4.66 -6.32 -6.24
C TYR A 120 -3.31 -5.62 -6.48
N LEU A 121 -2.33 -6.30 -7.07
CA LEU A 121 -1.03 -5.71 -7.38
C LEU A 121 -1.14 -4.57 -8.41
N ASN A 122 -1.97 -4.73 -9.43
CA ASN A 122 -2.18 -3.69 -10.43
C ASN A 122 -2.88 -2.45 -9.85
N SER A 123 -3.80 -2.63 -8.91
CA SER A 123 -4.46 -1.50 -8.24
C SER A 123 -3.50 -0.61 -7.46
N LEU A 124 -2.34 -1.13 -7.05
CA LEU A 124 -1.32 -0.40 -6.30
C LEU A 124 -0.29 0.33 -7.18
N LEU A 125 -0.18 -0.02 -8.47
CA LEU A 125 0.91 0.51 -9.33
C LEU A 125 0.82 2.03 -9.55
N LEU A 126 -0.37 2.56 -9.80
CA LEU A 126 -0.55 3.98 -10.11
C LEU A 126 -0.43 4.88 -8.88
N PRO A 127 -1.11 4.59 -7.75
CA PRO A 127 -1.06 5.47 -6.59
C PRO A 127 0.23 5.34 -5.76
N HIS A 128 0.99 4.24 -5.89
CA HIS A 128 2.11 3.92 -5.00
C HIS A 128 3.39 3.59 -5.76
N LYS A 129 4.01 4.63 -6.36
CA LYS A 129 5.25 4.49 -7.14
C LYS A 129 6.43 3.93 -6.33
N ASP A 130 6.49 4.21 -5.05
CA ASP A 130 7.50 3.71 -4.11
C ASP A 130 7.44 2.18 -3.91
N LEU A 131 6.27 1.58 -4.14
CA LEU A 131 6.08 0.13 -4.03
C LEU A 131 6.30 -0.63 -5.34
N THR A 132 6.53 0.07 -6.45
CA THR A 132 6.60 -0.53 -7.78
C THR A 132 7.58 -1.72 -7.85
N HIS A 133 8.76 -1.60 -7.25
CA HIS A 133 9.74 -2.69 -7.23
C HIS A 133 9.21 -3.96 -6.54
N LYS A 134 8.55 -3.83 -5.39
CA LYS A 134 7.96 -4.98 -4.66
C LYS A 134 6.83 -5.61 -5.46
N ILE A 135 5.98 -4.78 -6.09
CA ILE A 135 4.88 -5.24 -6.94
C ILE A 135 5.44 -6.05 -8.10
N ARG A 136 6.50 -5.57 -8.78
CA ARG A 136 7.14 -6.29 -9.90
C ARG A 136 7.75 -7.63 -9.48
N PHE A 137 8.34 -7.73 -8.29
CA PHE A 137 8.83 -9.01 -7.76
C PHE A 137 7.69 -10.00 -7.49
N LEU A 138 6.55 -9.55 -6.96
CA LEU A 138 5.39 -10.41 -6.77
C LEU A 138 4.77 -10.84 -8.11
N GLN A 139 4.68 -9.95 -9.09
CA GLN A 139 4.27 -10.28 -10.46
C GLN A 139 5.19 -11.31 -11.10
N CYS A 140 6.52 -11.16 -10.95
CA CYS A 140 7.50 -12.16 -11.38
C CYS A 140 7.22 -13.52 -10.74
N LYS A 141 6.90 -13.55 -9.43
CA LYS A 141 6.60 -14.80 -8.71
C LYS A 141 5.35 -15.49 -9.27
N ILE A 142 4.29 -14.73 -9.60
CA ILE A 142 3.09 -15.27 -10.25
C ILE A 142 3.46 -15.88 -11.61
N LEU A 143 4.14 -15.13 -12.46
CA LEU A 143 4.50 -15.54 -13.82
C LEU A 143 5.41 -16.79 -13.83
N LYS A 144 6.31 -16.93 -12.84
CA LYS A 144 7.10 -18.16 -12.65
C LYS A 144 6.21 -19.37 -12.35
N LYS A 145 5.20 -19.22 -11.51
CA LYS A 145 4.22 -20.30 -11.23
C LYS A 145 3.44 -20.68 -12.48
N GLU A 146 3.10 -19.71 -13.33
CA GLU A 146 2.40 -19.91 -14.60
C GLU A 146 3.31 -20.37 -15.74
N LYS A 147 4.60 -20.57 -15.47
CA LYS A 147 5.65 -20.96 -16.45
C LYS A 147 5.82 -19.95 -17.61
N ARG A 148 5.42 -18.71 -17.40
CA ARG A 148 5.60 -17.58 -18.32
C ARG A 148 6.95 -16.92 -18.07
N PHE A 149 8.02 -17.64 -18.41
CA PHE A 149 9.37 -17.27 -18.00
C PHE A 149 9.90 -16.00 -18.68
N VAL A 150 9.49 -15.70 -19.91
CA VAL A 150 9.82 -14.44 -20.62
C VAL A 150 9.28 -13.25 -19.83
N ASP A 151 7.98 -13.26 -19.55
CA ASP A 151 7.32 -12.20 -18.79
C ASP A 151 7.89 -12.12 -17.36
N ALA A 152 8.20 -13.26 -16.74
CA ALA A 152 8.82 -13.31 -15.42
C ALA A 152 10.19 -12.62 -15.39
N MET A 153 11.02 -12.86 -16.41
CA MET A 153 12.33 -12.19 -16.53
C MET A 153 12.15 -10.68 -16.69
N ILE A 154 11.22 -10.24 -17.54
CA ILE A 154 10.93 -8.80 -17.70
C ILE A 154 10.50 -8.17 -16.38
N MET A 155 9.59 -8.82 -15.62
CA MET A 155 9.17 -8.30 -14.31
C MET A 155 10.31 -8.28 -13.30
N LEU A 156 11.20 -9.26 -13.32
CA LEU A 156 12.39 -9.29 -12.46
C LEU A 156 13.33 -8.11 -12.78
N MET A 157 13.63 -7.89 -14.05
CA MET A 157 14.46 -6.77 -14.52
C MET A 157 13.87 -5.43 -14.09
N MET A 158 12.57 -5.23 -14.30
CA MET A 158 11.86 -4.02 -13.88
C MET A 158 11.88 -3.85 -12.36
N GLY A 159 11.69 -4.93 -11.60
CA GLY A 159 11.77 -4.91 -10.14
C GLY A 159 13.12 -4.41 -9.64
N HIS A 160 14.20 -4.92 -10.19
CA HIS A 160 15.58 -4.50 -9.86
C HIS A 160 15.88 -3.07 -10.31
N LEU A 161 15.40 -2.64 -11.48
CA LEU A 161 15.52 -1.26 -11.93
C LEU A 161 14.84 -0.27 -10.97
N PHE A 162 13.58 -0.50 -10.62
CA PHE A 162 12.85 0.37 -9.70
C PHE A 162 13.42 0.34 -8.28
N LYS A 163 13.95 -0.80 -7.83
CA LYS A 163 14.67 -0.89 -6.56
C LYS A 163 15.97 -0.08 -6.57
N ALA A 164 16.72 -0.13 -7.69
CA ALA A 164 17.92 0.68 -7.85
C ALA A 164 17.62 2.18 -7.88
N GLN A 165 16.48 2.59 -8.42
CA GLN A 165 16.02 3.98 -8.39
C GLN A 165 15.86 4.50 -6.95
N ILE A 166 15.30 3.69 -6.04
CA ILE A 166 15.09 4.07 -4.64
C ILE A 166 16.41 4.10 -3.88
N ASN A 167 17.28 3.12 -4.11
CA ASN A 167 18.52 2.94 -3.36
C ASN A 167 19.72 3.67 -3.98
N ALA A 168 19.53 4.35 -5.12
CA ALA A 168 20.58 4.97 -5.95
C ALA A 168 21.71 4.01 -6.40
N THR A 169 21.54 2.69 -6.20
CA THR A 169 22.53 1.67 -6.55
C THR A 169 21.86 0.41 -7.11
N PHE A 170 22.45 -0.15 -8.17
CA PHE A 170 22.01 -1.42 -8.71
C PHE A 170 22.80 -2.58 -8.07
N ALA A 171 22.07 -3.52 -7.47
CA ALA A 171 22.65 -4.71 -6.85
C ALA A 171 22.80 -5.83 -7.91
N LYS A 172 23.85 -5.78 -8.72
CA LYS A 172 24.09 -6.68 -9.86
C LYS A 172 24.09 -8.16 -9.46
N ASP A 173 24.83 -8.52 -8.40
CA ASP A 173 24.94 -9.91 -7.96
C ASP A 173 23.60 -10.48 -7.48
N ALA A 174 22.78 -9.66 -6.82
CA ALA A 174 21.43 -10.05 -6.40
C ALA A 174 20.54 -10.33 -7.62
N PHE A 175 20.61 -9.48 -8.65
CA PHE A 175 19.90 -9.72 -9.90
C PHE A 175 20.35 -11.02 -10.57
N ILE A 176 21.65 -11.24 -10.76
CA ILE A 176 22.18 -12.44 -11.40
C ILE A 176 21.70 -13.69 -10.67
N LYS A 177 21.82 -13.71 -9.35
CA LYS A 177 21.34 -14.83 -8.51
C LYS A 177 19.86 -15.14 -8.72
N GLU A 178 19.03 -14.11 -8.79
CA GLU A 178 17.56 -14.27 -8.95
C GLU A 178 17.17 -14.56 -10.41
N ALA A 179 17.94 -14.07 -11.39
CA ALA A 179 17.68 -14.26 -12.82
C ALA A 179 18.11 -15.65 -13.31
N THR A 180 19.22 -16.21 -12.82
CA THR A 180 19.79 -17.48 -13.28
C THR A 180 18.75 -18.63 -13.34
N PRO A 181 17.89 -18.86 -12.32
CA PRO A 181 16.88 -19.92 -12.41
C PRO A 181 15.86 -19.73 -13.52
N ILE A 182 15.54 -18.47 -13.87
CA ILE A 182 14.63 -18.13 -14.98
C ILE A 182 15.36 -18.28 -16.31
N ALA A 183 16.58 -17.79 -16.39
CA ALA A 183 17.45 -17.87 -17.56
C ALA A 183 17.65 -19.33 -18.00
N ASN A 184 17.91 -20.24 -17.07
CA ASN A 184 18.02 -21.67 -17.35
C ASN A 184 16.76 -22.28 -17.99
N LYS A 185 15.56 -21.78 -17.60
CA LYS A 185 14.28 -22.19 -18.21
C LYS A 185 14.08 -21.62 -19.62
N LEU A 186 14.77 -20.53 -19.94
CA LEU A 186 14.76 -19.87 -21.25
C LEU A 186 15.91 -20.33 -22.16
N GLY A 187 16.79 -21.22 -21.69
CA GLY A 187 17.98 -21.64 -22.44
C GLY A 187 19.07 -20.56 -22.54
N LEU A 188 19.03 -19.54 -21.67
CA LEU A 188 20.01 -18.47 -21.63
C LEU A 188 21.25 -18.89 -20.82
N ASN A 189 22.45 -18.50 -21.30
CA ASN A 189 23.69 -18.71 -20.60
C ASN A 189 24.05 -17.55 -19.65
N ASN A 190 25.19 -17.66 -18.95
CA ASN A 190 25.63 -16.64 -18.02
C ASN A 190 25.93 -15.30 -18.69
N ASP A 191 26.50 -15.30 -19.90
CA ASP A 191 26.82 -14.08 -20.63
C ASP A 191 25.56 -13.31 -20.99
N ASN A 192 24.47 -14.02 -21.33
CA ASN A 192 23.18 -13.41 -21.55
C ASN A 192 22.64 -12.74 -20.27
N VAL A 193 22.77 -13.39 -19.11
CA VAL A 193 22.33 -12.82 -17.81
C VAL A 193 23.17 -11.60 -17.44
N GLU A 194 24.48 -11.64 -17.66
CA GLU A 194 25.38 -10.50 -17.47
C GLU A 194 25.00 -9.31 -18.36
N TYR A 195 24.65 -9.58 -19.63
CA TYR A 195 24.17 -8.54 -20.54
C TYR A 195 22.84 -7.93 -20.08
N LEU A 196 21.90 -8.75 -19.59
CA LEU A 196 20.65 -8.23 -19.01
C LEU A 196 20.91 -7.35 -17.77
N ALA A 197 21.89 -7.74 -16.95
CA ALA A 197 22.32 -6.91 -15.81
C ALA A 197 22.93 -5.57 -16.28
N TYR A 198 23.74 -5.58 -17.31
CA TYR A 198 24.29 -4.37 -17.94
C TYR A 198 23.18 -3.45 -18.47
N LEU A 199 22.15 -4.01 -19.11
CA LEU A 199 21.01 -3.21 -19.58
C LEU A 199 20.30 -2.49 -18.42
N ILE A 200 20.08 -3.16 -17.28
CA ILE A 200 19.47 -2.54 -16.10
C ILE A 200 20.37 -1.40 -15.60
N GLU A 201 21.66 -1.65 -15.45
CA GLU A 201 22.62 -0.64 -14.98
C GLU A 201 22.64 0.59 -15.90
N ASN A 202 22.58 0.39 -17.19
CA ASN A 202 22.54 1.45 -18.19
C ASN A 202 21.25 2.27 -18.07
N GLN A 203 20.09 1.62 -17.88
CA GLN A 203 18.81 2.30 -17.66
C GLN A 203 18.78 3.12 -16.37
N VAL A 204 19.42 2.63 -15.29
CA VAL A 204 19.59 3.39 -14.05
C VAL A 204 20.38 4.68 -14.30
N LYS A 205 21.49 4.60 -15.04
CA LYS A 205 22.32 5.75 -15.40
C LYS A 205 21.55 6.80 -16.22
N HIS A 206 20.75 6.36 -17.16
CA HIS A 206 19.96 7.25 -18.04
C HIS A 206 18.62 7.68 -17.47
N ARG A 207 18.26 7.22 -16.27
CA ARG A 207 17.01 7.55 -15.57
C ARG A 207 15.74 7.33 -16.41
N ASN A 208 15.76 6.33 -17.28
CA ASN A 208 14.58 5.97 -18.08
C ASN A 208 13.72 4.98 -17.31
N TYR A 209 12.51 5.37 -16.95
CA TYR A 209 11.60 4.60 -16.09
C TYR A 209 10.18 4.46 -16.69
N ASP A 210 10.02 4.72 -18.00
CA ASP A 210 8.75 4.46 -18.68
C ASP A 210 8.48 2.96 -18.77
N ASP A 211 7.38 2.50 -18.17
CA ASP A 211 7.04 1.08 -18.05
C ASP A 211 6.91 0.39 -19.41
N GLN A 212 6.29 1.05 -20.38
CA GLN A 212 6.06 0.47 -21.71
C GLN A 212 7.35 0.40 -22.53
N ILE A 213 8.16 1.47 -22.47
CA ILE A 213 9.46 1.51 -23.14
C ILE A 213 10.38 0.42 -22.58
N LEU A 214 10.44 0.29 -21.26
CA LEU A 214 11.24 -0.72 -20.59
C LEU A 214 10.82 -2.15 -20.96
N ARG A 215 9.52 -2.44 -20.93
CA ARG A 215 9.00 -3.76 -21.34
C ARG A 215 9.38 -4.09 -22.77
N THR A 216 9.23 -3.15 -23.68
CA THR A 216 9.56 -3.32 -25.09
C THR A 216 11.06 -3.56 -25.26
N SER A 217 11.90 -2.78 -24.59
CA SER A 217 13.37 -2.91 -24.62
C SER A 217 13.83 -4.27 -24.09
N TYR A 218 13.31 -4.71 -22.93
CA TYR A 218 13.69 -5.99 -22.34
C TYR A 218 13.17 -7.18 -23.14
N LYS A 219 11.95 -7.09 -23.69
CA LYS A 219 11.41 -8.11 -24.58
C LYS A 219 12.27 -8.24 -25.84
N LYS A 220 12.70 -7.12 -26.44
CA LYS A 220 13.60 -7.12 -27.58
C LYS A 220 14.92 -7.80 -27.24
N ALA A 221 15.57 -7.44 -26.12
CA ALA A 221 16.82 -8.05 -25.70
C ALA A 221 16.72 -9.59 -25.53
N LEU A 222 15.61 -10.08 -24.97
CA LEU A 222 15.36 -11.52 -24.85
C LEU A 222 15.13 -12.17 -26.22
N SER A 223 14.42 -11.50 -27.14
CA SER A 223 14.24 -11.98 -28.52
C SER A 223 15.56 -12.05 -29.30
N ASP A 224 16.47 -11.08 -29.08
CA ASP A 224 17.81 -11.07 -29.72
C ASP A 224 18.66 -12.27 -29.26
N PHE A 225 18.34 -12.90 -28.12
CA PHE A 225 18.91 -14.17 -27.66
C PHE A 225 18.17 -15.42 -28.16
N GLY A 226 17.19 -15.27 -29.05
CA GLY A 226 16.39 -16.36 -29.60
C GLY A 226 15.24 -16.83 -28.68
N VAL A 227 14.93 -16.08 -27.63
CA VAL A 227 13.80 -16.39 -26.74
C VAL A 227 12.49 -15.81 -27.32
N GLN A 228 11.49 -16.68 -27.54
CA GLN A 228 10.17 -16.32 -28.09
C GLN A 228 9.08 -16.30 -27.00
#